data_03ec23b4fc0c0eca4473a55cf084451c
#
_entry.id   03ec23b4fc0c0eca4473a55cf084451c
#
_cell.length_a   1.000
_cell.length_b   1.000
_cell.length_c   1.000
_cell.angle_alpha   90.00
_cell.angle_beta   90.00
_cell.angle_gamma   90.00
#
_symmetry.space_group_name_H-M   'P 1'
#
loop_
_entity.id
_entity.type
_entity.pdbx_description
1 polymer ?
#
loop_
_entity_poly.entity_id
_entity_poly.type
_entity_poly.pdbx_seq_one_letter_code
_entity_poly.pdbx_strand_id
1 'polypeptide(L)'
;MRILVTGGSRGIGKGIVSELLKAGHQVGYCGRKAVDPATVPAGAKFFQCDVADIEAHDAMLDEFESAFGAPPEMLVNNAGVAPEVRADLLDMPVSSFERVMRINLQGPFFLTQNVARRMAAQAEKESDKPAFRAIVNIGSVSADVASINRGEYCLSKSAVTMATRLFAVRLADLGIAVYELRPGIIKSDMTECVTAKYDKLIADGLTLQRRWGQPEDIGKAVAMLASGALAYSTGQIIGIDGGMTIAHF
;
A
#
# COMPACT_ATOMS: atom_id res chain seq x y z
N MET A 1 10.17 -13.91 -4.81
CA MET A 1 8.74 -13.92 -4.52
C MET A 1 7.97 -13.35 -5.70
N ARG A 2 6.71 -13.77 -5.87
CA ARG A 2 5.71 -13.16 -6.74
C ARG A 2 4.95 -12.12 -5.93
N ILE A 3 4.98 -10.86 -6.34
CA ILE A 3 4.43 -9.74 -5.57
C ILE A 3 3.44 -8.96 -6.42
N LEU A 4 2.24 -8.72 -5.89
CA LEU A 4 1.24 -7.85 -6.50
C LEU A 4 1.23 -6.49 -5.77
N VAL A 5 1.41 -5.39 -6.52
CA VAL A 5 1.36 -4.01 -5.99
C VAL A 5 0.17 -3.27 -6.59
N THR A 6 -0.75 -2.80 -5.77
CA THR A 6 -1.86 -1.97 -6.27
C THR A 6 -1.43 -0.51 -6.42
N GLY A 7 -1.85 0.15 -7.50
CA GLY A 7 -1.46 1.54 -7.77
C GLY A 7 0.03 1.73 -8.10
N GLY A 8 0.65 0.75 -8.78
CA GLY A 8 2.10 0.73 -9.05
C GLY A 8 2.59 1.65 -10.17
N SER A 9 1.70 2.33 -10.89
CA SER A 9 2.07 3.11 -12.09
C SER A 9 2.78 4.44 -11.79
N ARG A 10 2.63 5.01 -10.59
CA ARG A 10 3.17 6.33 -10.23
C ARG A 10 3.45 6.46 -8.72
N GLY A 11 4.09 7.57 -8.35
CA GLY A 11 4.31 7.95 -6.95
C GLY A 11 4.94 6.84 -6.11
N ILE A 12 4.42 6.63 -4.90
CA ILE A 12 4.90 5.61 -3.95
C ILE A 12 4.87 4.22 -4.58
N GLY A 13 3.78 3.85 -5.27
CA GLY A 13 3.65 2.54 -5.90
C GLY A 13 4.74 2.25 -6.93
N LYS A 14 5.11 3.25 -7.76
CA LYS A 14 6.21 3.12 -8.72
C LYS A 14 7.55 2.91 -8.02
N GLY A 15 7.80 3.62 -6.91
CA GLY A 15 8.99 3.42 -6.09
C GLY A 15 9.03 2.00 -5.49
N ILE A 16 7.90 1.49 -5.01
CA ILE A 16 7.79 0.12 -4.50
C ILE A 16 8.11 -0.89 -5.61
N VAL A 17 7.48 -0.78 -6.79
CA VAL A 17 7.74 -1.66 -7.94
C VAL A 17 9.24 -1.65 -8.29
N SER A 18 9.85 -0.46 -8.38
CA SER A 18 11.27 -0.32 -8.69
C SER A 18 12.18 -1.03 -7.69
N GLU A 19 11.98 -0.83 -6.39
CA GLU A 19 12.85 -1.43 -5.35
C GLU A 19 12.65 -2.95 -5.25
N LEU A 20 11.43 -3.45 -5.46
CA LEU A 20 11.15 -4.88 -5.50
C LEU A 20 11.84 -5.57 -6.71
N LEU A 21 11.83 -4.93 -7.88
CA LEU A 21 12.55 -5.44 -9.07
C LEU A 21 14.05 -5.46 -8.82
N LYS A 22 14.64 -4.41 -8.22
CA LYS A 22 16.07 -4.37 -7.83
C LYS A 22 16.43 -5.48 -6.84
N ALA A 23 15.48 -5.85 -5.98
CA ALA A 23 15.66 -6.97 -5.04
C ALA A 23 15.46 -8.35 -5.68
N GLY A 24 15.21 -8.43 -6.99
CA GLY A 24 15.09 -9.68 -7.75
C GLY A 24 13.75 -10.39 -7.62
N HIS A 25 12.69 -9.68 -7.22
CA HIS A 25 11.35 -10.23 -7.15
C HIS A 25 10.63 -10.19 -8.50
N GLN A 26 9.67 -11.09 -8.71
CA GLN A 26 8.71 -11.04 -9.80
C GLN A 26 7.57 -10.11 -9.41
N VAL A 27 7.37 -9.02 -10.13
CA VAL A 27 6.45 -7.96 -9.74
C VAL A 27 5.34 -7.79 -10.76
N GLY A 28 4.10 -8.00 -10.31
CA GLY A 28 2.91 -7.51 -10.98
C GLY A 28 2.39 -6.26 -10.31
N TYR A 29 1.87 -5.33 -11.07
CA TYR A 29 1.20 -4.16 -10.49
C TYR A 29 -0.08 -3.82 -11.25
N CYS A 30 -1.06 -3.26 -10.55
CA CYS A 30 -2.30 -2.88 -11.18
C CYS A 30 -2.60 -1.37 -11.06
N GLY A 31 -3.50 -0.93 -11.94
CA GLY A 31 -4.02 0.43 -11.96
C GLY A 31 -5.26 0.55 -12.83
N ARG A 32 -6.07 1.60 -12.60
CA ARG A 32 -7.35 1.82 -13.28
C ARG A 32 -7.24 2.10 -14.78
N LYS A 33 -6.21 2.86 -15.16
CA LYS A 33 -5.99 3.27 -16.55
C LYS A 33 -4.97 2.35 -17.18
N ALA A 34 -5.22 1.97 -18.42
CA ALA A 34 -4.20 1.32 -19.23
C ALA A 34 -2.91 2.15 -19.24
N VAL A 35 -1.79 1.48 -19.27
CA VAL A 35 -0.46 2.10 -19.39
C VAL A 35 0.10 1.80 -20.78
N ASP A 36 0.92 2.71 -21.29
CA ASP A 36 1.71 2.41 -22.49
C ASP A 36 2.67 1.24 -22.15
N PRO A 37 2.63 0.13 -22.89
CA PRO A 37 3.51 -1.02 -22.65
C PRO A 37 4.99 -0.65 -22.58
N ALA A 38 5.42 0.38 -23.32
CA ALA A 38 6.80 0.87 -23.31
C ALA A 38 7.19 1.52 -21.95
N THR A 39 6.21 1.91 -21.14
CA THR A 39 6.46 2.51 -19.81
C THR A 39 6.45 1.49 -18.67
N VAL A 40 6.10 0.23 -18.95
CA VAL A 40 6.14 -0.86 -17.96
C VAL A 40 7.61 -1.18 -17.67
N PRO A 41 8.06 -1.11 -16.40
CA PRO A 41 9.44 -1.43 -16.06
C PRO A 41 9.84 -2.84 -16.52
N ALA A 42 11.05 -2.98 -17.05
CA ALA A 42 11.58 -4.28 -17.44
C ALA A 42 11.51 -5.27 -16.24
N GLY A 43 10.95 -6.45 -16.48
CA GLY A 43 10.73 -7.47 -15.43
C GLY A 43 9.42 -7.33 -14.64
N ALA A 44 8.65 -6.27 -14.84
CA ALA A 44 7.31 -6.14 -14.27
C ALA A 44 6.22 -6.53 -15.27
N LYS A 45 5.01 -6.82 -14.75
CA LYS A 45 3.78 -6.98 -15.56
C LYS A 45 2.70 -6.05 -15.04
N PHE A 46 1.99 -5.41 -15.96
CA PHE A 46 0.86 -4.56 -15.64
C PHE A 46 -0.46 -5.30 -15.85
N PHE A 47 -1.39 -5.11 -14.92
CA PHE A 47 -2.76 -5.61 -14.97
C PHE A 47 -3.72 -4.42 -14.84
N GLN A 48 -4.68 -4.30 -15.73
CA GLN A 48 -5.67 -3.22 -15.60
C GLN A 48 -6.76 -3.63 -14.62
N CYS A 49 -6.84 -2.94 -13.48
CA CYS A 49 -7.89 -3.19 -12.50
C CYS A 49 -8.12 -1.92 -11.65
N ASP A 50 -9.38 -1.54 -11.46
CA ASP A 50 -9.76 -0.60 -10.40
C ASP A 50 -9.97 -1.39 -9.11
N VAL A 51 -9.16 -1.14 -8.10
CA VAL A 51 -9.29 -1.81 -6.79
C VAL A 51 -10.65 -1.57 -6.12
N ALA A 52 -11.36 -0.51 -6.50
CA ALA A 52 -12.71 -0.23 -6.01
C ALA A 52 -13.80 -1.07 -6.69
N ASP A 53 -13.49 -1.75 -7.78
CA ASP A 53 -14.33 -2.72 -8.45
C ASP A 53 -14.01 -4.13 -7.91
N ILE A 54 -14.77 -4.55 -6.91
CA ILE A 54 -14.52 -5.82 -6.20
C ILE A 54 -14.73 -7.02 -7.14
N GLU A 55 -15.67 -6.92 -8.08
CA GLU A 55 -15.99 -8.01 -9.01
C GLU A 55 -14.86 -8.25 -10.02
N ALA A 56 -14.06 -7.22 -10.30
CA ALA A 56 -12.90 -7.33 -11.19
C ALA A 56 -11.66 -7.99 -10.54
N HIS A 57 -11.66 -8.19 -9.23
CA HIS A 57 -10.49 -8.71 -8.52
C HIS A 57 -10.10 -10.12 -8.95
N ASP A 58 -11.07 -11.02 -9.08
CA ASP A 58 -10.76 -12.41 -9.42
C ASP A 58 -10.19 -12.54 -10.83
N ALA A 59 -10.75 -11.83 -11.81
CA ALA A 59 -10.22 -11.82 -13.18
C ALA A 59 -8.76 -11.32 -13.21
N MET A 60 -8.46 -10.23 -12.51
CA MET A 60 -7.10 -9.69 -12.41
C MET A 60 -6.14 -10.68 -11.73
N LEU A 61 -6.60 -11.40 -10.70
CA LEU A 61 -5.79 -12.41 -10.01
C LEU A 61 -5.56 -13.64 -10.90
N ASP A 62 -6.54 -14.05 -11.71
CA ASP A 62 -6.39 -15.13 -12.69
C ASP A 62 -5.37 -14.77 -13.78
N GLU A 63 -5.39 -13.53 -14.26
CA GLU A 63 -4.37 -13.00 -15.17
C GLU A 63 -2.98 -12.99 -14.51
N PHE A 64 -2.89 -12.60 -13.24
CA PHE A 64 -1.64 -12.64 -12.48
C PHE A 64 -1.11 -14.07 -12.38
N GLU A 65 -1.95 -15.03 -12.00
CA GLU A 65 -1.55 -16.43 -11.87
C GLU A 65 -1.13 -17.03 -13.22
N SER A 66 -1.86 -16.72 -14.29
CA SER A 66 -1.46 -17.11 -15.66
C SER A 66 -0.09 -16.55 -16.04
N ALA A 67 0.20 -15.32 -15.64
CA ALA A 67 1.43 -14.61 -16.00
C ALA A 67 2.66 -15.06 -15.21
N PHE A 68 2.49 -15.54 -13.97
CA PHE A 68 3.57 -15.90 -13.04
C PHE A 68 3.54 -17.38 -12.59
N GLY A 69 2.56 -18.15 -13.05
CA GLY A 69 2.43 -19.59 -12.78
C GLY A 69 1.83 -19.95 -11.43
N ALA A 70 1.56 -18.97 -10.55
CA ALA A 70 0.95 -19.18 -9.23
C ALA A 70 0.46 -17.84 -8.64
N PRO A 71 -0.38 -17.85 -7.57
CA PRO A 71 -0.84 -16.66 -6.92
C PRO A 71 0.31 -15.83 -6.30
N PRO A 72 0.06 -14.55 -5.99
CA PRO A 72 1.05 -13.73 -5.31
C PRO A 72 1.41 -14.31 -3.94
N GLU A 73 2.67 -14.24 -3.58
CA GLU A 73 3.20 -14.55 -2.24
C GLU A 73 3.18 -13.32 -1.34
N MET A 74 3.11 -12.12 -1.96
CA MET A 74 2.92 -10.86 -1.24
C MET A 74 1.93 -9.98 -2.00
N LEU A 75 1.00 -9.36 -1.23
CA LEU A 75 0.15 -8.28 -1.70
C LEU A 75 0.59 -6.97 -1.05
N VAL A 76 0.78 -5.92 -1.85
CA VAL A 76 1.01 -4.57 -1.36
C VAL A 76 -0.20 -3.70 -1.72
N ASN A 77 -1.05 -3.42 -0.74
CA ASN A 77 -2.17 -2.50 -0.85
C ASN A 77 -1.66 -1.06 -0.77
N ASN A 78 -1.26 -0.51 -1.91
CA ASN A 78 -0.75 0.85 -2.01
C ASN A 78 -1.76 1.80 -2.70
N ALA A 79 -2.64 1.31 -3.55
CA ALA A 79 -3.65 2.15 -4.20
C ALA A 79 -4.45 2.96 -3.18
N GLY A 80 -4.57 4.25 -3.41
CA GLY A 80 -5.32 5.15 -2.55
C GLY A 80 -5.44 6.55 -3.13
N VAL A 81 -6.41 7.28 -2.63
CA VAL A 81 -6.72 8.66 -3.08
C VAL A 81 -6.91 9.58 -1.88
N ALA A 82 -6.55 10.85 -2.05
CA ALA A 82 -7.03 11.94 -1.21
C ALA A 82 -8.38 12.46 -1.73
N PRO A 83 -9.13 13.27 -0.96
CA PRO A 83 -10.28 13.99 -1.48
C PRO A 83 -9.87 14.85 -2.67
N GLU A 84 -10.75 14.97 -3.67
CA GLU A 84 -10.51 15.83 -4.84
C GLU A 84 -10.54 17.30 -4.45
N VAL A 85 -11.47 17.66 -3.59
CA VAL A 85 -11.58 18.98 -2.99
C VAL A 85 -11.42 18.82 -1.49
N ARG A 86 -10.49 19.56 -0.92
CA ARG A 86 -10.33 19.62 0.54
C ARG A 86 -11.38 20.55 1.11
N ALA A 87 -12.39 19.99 1.77
CA ALA A 87 -13.45 20.72 2.45
C ALA A 87 -13.28 20.65 3.97
N ASP A 88 -13.79 21.66 4.67
CA ASP A 88 -13.94 21.58 6.12
C ASP A 88 -14.77 20.35 6.51
N LEU A 89 -14.55 19.82 7.69
CA LEU A 89 -15.25 18.63 8.17
C LEU A 89 -16.76 18.79 8.21
N LEU A 90 -17.25 20.04 8.43
CA LEU A 90 -18.67 20.37 8.46
C LEU A 90 -19.30 20.49 7.05
N ASP A 91 -18.48 20.70 6.03
CA ASP A 91 -18.90 20.92 4.63
C ASP A 91 -18.53 19.74 3.70
N MET A 92 -17.94 18.66 4.25
CA MET A 92 -17.51 17.52 3.46
C MET A 92 -18.68 16.83 2.76
N PRO A 93 -18.66 16.70 1.42
CA PRO A 93 -19.73 16.01 0.69
C PRO A 93 -19.73 14.49 0.98
N VAL A 94 -20.93 13.91 1.09
CA VAL A 94 -21.12 12.46 1.25
C VAL A 94 -20.41 11.68 0.13
N SER A 95 -20.48 12.16 -1.11
CA SER A 95 -19.83 11.54 -2.27
C SER A 95 -18.30 11.48 -2.15
N SER A 96 -17.67 12.50 -1.52
CA SER A 96 -16.22 12.46 -1.23
C SER A 96 -15.89 11.37 -0.21
N PHE A 97 -16.68 11.29 0.86
CA PHE A 97 -16.55 10.26 1.88
C PHE A 97 -16.66 8.84 1.27
N GLU A 98 -17.75 8.59 0.56
CA GLU A 98 -18.01 7.29 -0.08
C GLU A 98 -16.89 6.90 -1.06
N ARG A 99 -16.46 7.84 -1.90
CA ARG A 99 -15.38 7.60 -2.86
C ARG A 99 -14.07 7.23 -2.16
N VAL A 100 -13.68 7.99 -1.14
CA VAL A 100 -12.42 7.74 -0.42
C VAL A 100 -12.47 6.41 0.33
N MET A 101 -13.57 6.13 1.04
CA MET A 101 -13.74 4.87 1.77
C MET A 101 -13.77 3.67 0.83
N ARG A 102 -14.44 3.77 -0.31
CA ARG A 102 -14.50 2.69 -1.31
C ARG A 102 -13.13 2.35 -1.87
N ILE A 103 -12.33 3.36 -2.22
CA ILE A 103 -11.01 3.13 -2.82
C ILE A 103 -9.96 2.75 -1.78
N ASN A 104 -9.92 3.46 -0.64
CA ASN A 104 -8.83 3.31 0.33
C ASN A 104 -9.03 2.16 1.32
N LEU A 105 -10.27 1.73 1.53
CA LEU A 105 -10.62 0.71 2.52
C LEU A 105 -11.35 -0.49 1.90
N GLN A 106 -12.52 -0.28 1.30
CA GLN A 106 -13.37 -1.37 0.85
C GLN A 106 -12.66 -2.23 -0.21
N GLY A 107 -12.13 -1.63 -1.27
CA GLY A 107 -11.41 -2.34 -2.32
C GLY A 107 -10.22 -3.15 -1.78
N PRO A 108 -9.25 -2.53 -1.08
CA PRO A 108 -8.12 -3.25 -0.48
C PRO A 108 -8.53 -4.34 0.51
N PHE A 109 -9.60 -4.15 1.28
CA PHE A 109 -10.11 -5.16 2.21
C PHE A 109 -10.53 -6.44 1.48
N PHE A 110 -11.36 -6.32 0.45
CA PHE A 110 -11.84 -7.48 -0.30
C PHE A 110 -10.76 -8.08 -1.20
N LEU A 111 -9.86 -7.27 -1.77
CA LEU A 111 -8.69 -7.80 -2.48
C LEU A 111 -7.79 -8.62 -1.55
N THR A 112 -7.55 -8.13 -0.33
CA THR A 112 -6.80 -8.88 0.69
C THR A 112 -7.48 -10.22 0.98
N GLN A 113 -8.81 -10.24 1.12
CA GLN A 113 -9.56 -11.48 1.36
C GLN A 113 -9.38 -12.49 0.20
N ASN A 114 -9.48 -12.04 -1.05
CA ASN A 114 -9.34 -12.91 -2.22
C ASN A 114 -7.90 -13.43 -2.36
N VAL A 115 -6.90 -12.56 -2.20
CA VAL A 115 -5.49 -12.95 -2.24
C VAL A 115 -5.13 -13.92 -1.12
N ALA A 116 -5.59 -13.67 0.11
CA ALA A 116 -5.32 -14.53 1.25
C ALA A 116 -5.90 -15.94 1.07
N ARG A 117 -7.11 -16.08 0.48
CA ARG A 117 -7.70 -17.38 0.13
C ARG A 117 -6.83 -18.13 -0.87
N ARG A 118 -6.33 -17.45 -1.91
CA ARG A 118 -5.46 -18.06 -2.93
C ARG A 118 -4.09 -18.44 -2.34
N MET A 119 -3.53 -17.60 -1.46
CA MET A 119 -2.29 -17.90 -0.74
C MET A 119 -2.44 -19.15 0.15
N ALA A 120 -3.55 -19.27 0.88
CA ALA A 120 -3.82 -20.42 1.73
C ALA A 120 -3.97 -21.71 0.91
N ALA A 121 -4.77 -21.68 -0.16
CA ALA A 121 -4.94 -22.82 -1.04
C ALA A 121 -3.64 -23.24 -1.75
N GLN A 122 -2.73 -22.30 -2.01
CA GLN A 122 -1.41 -22.62 -2.56
C GLN A 122 -0.50 -23.24 -1.48
N ALA A 123 -0.56 -22.77 -0.24
CA ALA A 123 0.23 -23.32 0.86
C ALA A 123 -0.08 -24.80 1.13
N GLU A 124 -1.36 -25.21 1.00
CA GLU A 124 -1.79 -26.61 1.17
C GLU A 124 -1.17 -27.56 0.12
N LYS A 125 -0.72 -27.03 -1.02
CA LYS A 125 -0.07 -27.81 -2.09
C LYS A 125 1.44 -27.94 -1.91
N GLU A 126 2.04 -27.17 -0.99
CA GLU A 126 3.47 -27.14 -0.72
C GLU A 126 3.80 -28.17 0.39
N SER A 127 4.63 -29.20 0.07
CA SER A 127 4.77 -30.38 0.92
C SER A 127 5.68 -30.23 2.14
N ASP A 128 6.75 -29.40 2.10
CA ASP A 128 7.79 -29.49 3.14
C ASP A 128 8.16 -28.17 3.83
N LYS A 129 8.08 -27.05 3.15
CA LYS A 129 8.37 -25.74 3.72
C LYS A 129 7.61 -24.66 2.97
N PRO A 130 6.50 -24.20 3.50
CA PRO A 130 5.71 -23.17 2.81
C PRO A 130 6.54 -21.91 2.61
N ALA A 131 6.41 -21.31 1.43
CA ALA A 131 7.04 -20.04 1.13
C ALA A 131 6.55 -18.95 2.09
N PHE A 132 7.40 -17.99 2.44
CA PHE A 132 6.99 -16.81 3.20
C PHE A 132 5.91 -16.04 2.44
N ARG A 133 4.82 -15.69 3.14
CA ARG A 133 3.70 -14.95 2.58
C ARG A 133 3.37 -13.74 3.44
N ALA A 134 3.03 -12.63 2.78
CA ALA A 134 2.70 -11.40 3.51
C ALA A 134 1.69 -10.52 2.79
N ILE A 135 0.99 -9.73 3.59
CA ILE A 135 0.17 -8.58 3.16
C ILE A 135 0.83 -7.32 3.72
N VAL A 136 1.04 -6.32 2.90
CA VAL A 136 1.55 -5.00 3.31
C VAL A 136 0.54 -3.93 2.94
N ASN A 137 0.03 -3.23 3.94
CA ASN A 137 -0.87 -2.11 3.75
C ASN A 137 -0.10 -0.79 3.82
N ILE A 138 -0.26 0.07 2.81
CA ILE A 138 0.30 1.41 2.85
C ILE A 138 -0.72 2.35 3.52
N GLY A 139 -0.49 2.56 4.81
CA GLY A 139 -1.24 3.48 5.67
C GLY A 139 -0.88 4.95 5.42
N SER A 140 -0.80 5.72 6.48
CA SER A 140 -0.35 7.12 6.49
C SER A 140 -0.18 7.58 7.94
N VAL A 141 0.66 8.56 8.21
CA VAL A 141 0.64 9.31 9.47
C VAL A 141 -0.73 9.92 9.76
N SER A 142 -1.56 10.13 8.75
CA SER A 142 -2.95 10.61 8.90
C SER A 142 -3.89 9.60 9.56
N ALA A 143 -3.43 8.38 9.85
CA ALA A 143 -4.18 7.44 10.69
C ALA A 143 -4.26 7.91 12.16
N ASP A 144 -3.26 8.65 12.63
CA ASP A 144 -3.16 9.15 14.00
C ASP A 144 -3.16 10.70 14.07
N VAL A 145 -2.73 11.36 12.99
CA VAL A 145 -2.65 12.84 12.93
C VAL A 145 -3.87 13.40 12.22
N ALA A 146 -4.74 14.06 12.98
CA ALA A 146 -5.97 14.63 12.47
C ALA A 146 -5.75 15.81 11.51
N SER A 147 -6.59 15.89 10.48
CA SER A 147 -6.63 17.00 9.53
C SER A 147 -8.08 17.29 9.17
N ILE A 148 -8.61 18.42 9.64
CA ILE A 148 -10.04 18.78 9.52
C ILE A 148 -10.50 18.97 8.08
N ASN A 149 -9.61 19.24 7.15
CA ASN A 149 -9.92 19.47 5.73
C ASN A 149 -9.73 18.24 4.83
N ARG A 150 -9.63 17.05 5.42
CA ARG A 150 -9.57 15.74 4.75
C ARG A 150 -9.95 14.61 5.72
N GLY A 151 -11.01 14.80 6.46
CA GLY A 151 -11.47 13.88 7.50
C GLY A 151 -11.71 12.47 7.00
N GLU A 152 -12.33 12.32 5.82
CA GLU A 152 -12.56 11.03 5.16
C GLU A 152 -11.26 10.27 4.86
N TYR A 153 -10.20 10.98 4.51
CA TYR A 153 -8.87 10.36 4.32
C TYR A 153 -8.30 9.87 5.64
N CYS A 154 -8.36 10.68 6.69
CA CYS A 154 -7.89 10.29 8.02
C CYS A 154 -8.67 9.06 8.52
N LEU A 155 -9.99 9.05 8.40
CA LEU A 155 -10.84 7.92 8.77
C LEU A 155 -10.49 6.67 7.96
N SER A 156 -10.30 6.79 6.65
CA SER A 156 -9.92 5.66 5.81
C SER A 156 -8.58 5.05 6.25
N LYS A 157 -7.59 5.89 6.60
CA LYS A 157 -6.26 5.41 7.02
C LYS A 157 -6.26 4.84 8.44
N SER A 158 -7.07 5.36 9.35
CA SER A 158 -7.30 4.73 10.66
C SER A 158 -7.98 3.36 10.50
N ALA A 159 -8.96 3.24 9.60
CA ALA A 159 -9.63 1.97 9.32
C ALA A 159 -8.68 0.93 8.70
N VAL A 160 -7.72 1.34 7.85
CA VAL A 160 -6.65 0.46 7.34
C VAL A 160 -5.83 -0.14 8.47
N THR A 161 -5.56 0.62 9.53
CA THR A 161 -4.87 0.12 10.72
C THR A 161 -5.65 -1.00 11.41
N MET A 162 -6.96 -0.83 11.58
CA MET A 162 -7.79 -1.88 12.16
C MET A 162 -7.87 -3.09 11.22
N ALA A 163 -8.00 -2.89 9.92
CA ALA A 163 -7.97 -3.97 8.92
C ALA A 163 -6.65 -4.76 8.99
N THR A 164 -5.51 -4.07 9.13
CA THR A 164 -4.19 -4.71 9.33
C THR A 164 -4.21 -5.66 10.54
N ARG A 165 -4.71 -5.20 11.67
CA ARG A 165 -4.80 -6.01 12.90
C ARG A 165 -5.76 -7.20 12.75
N LEU A 166 -6.94 -6.97 12.17
CA LEU A 166 -7.93 -8.02 11.94
C LEU A 166 -7.37 -9.13 11.03
N PHE A 167 -6.74 -8.77 9.93
CA PHE A 167 -6.11 -9.75 9.04
C PHE A 167 -4.89 -10.40 9.68
N ALA A 168 -4.08 -9.69 10.47
CA ALA A 168 -2.96 -10.29 11.19
C ALA A 168 -3.43 -11.41 12.14
N VAL A 169 -4.49 -11.16 12.91
CA VAL A 169 -5.09 -12.18 13.79
C VAL A 169 -5.65 -13.35 12.98
N ARG A 170 -6.44 -13.05 11.92
CA ARG A 170 -7.11 -14.12 11.15
C ARG A 170 -6.16 -14.98 10.33
N LEU A 171 -5.06 -14.41 9.84
CA LEU A 171 -4.15 -15.07 8.91
C LEU A 171 -2.92 -15.70 9.57
N ALA A 172 -2.74 -15.52 10.88
CA ALA A 172 -1.62 -16.08 11.62
C ALA A 172 -1.52 -17.61 11.49
N ASP A 173 -2.63 -18.32 11.67
CA ASP A 173 -2.69 -19.79 11.55
C ASP A 173 -2.50 -20.28 10.11
N LEU A 174 -2.58 -19.38 9.12
CA LEU A 174 -2.31 -19.68 7.72
C LEU A 174 -0.87 -19.34 7.32
N GLY A 175 -0.03 -18.91 8.28
CA GLY A 175 1.36 -18.54 8.03
C GLY A 175 1.54 -17.28 7.15
N ILE A 176 0.53 -16.41 7.10
CA ILE A 176 0.56 -15.16 6.32
C ILE A 176 0.74 -13.98 7.27
N ALA A 177 1.88 -13.30 7.16
CA ALA A 177 2.17 -12.10 7.95
C ALA A 177 1.44 -10.86 7.38
N VAL A 178 1.04 -9.94 8.23
CA VAL A 178 0.37 -8.70 7.81
C VAL A 178 1.05 -7.50 8.46
N TYR A 179 1.37 -6.48 7.67
CA TYR A 179 2.08 -5.27 8.12
C TYR A 179 1.38 -4.01 7.62
N GLU A 180 1.60 -2.92 8.33
CA GLU A 180 1.28 -1.58 7.85
C GLU A 180 2.56 -0.73 7.78
N LEU A 181 2.80 -0.08 6.64
CA LEU A 181 3.78 0.99 6.53
C LEU A 181 3.04 2.33 6.54
N ARG A 182 3.51 3.27 7.37
CA ARG A 182 2.95 4.63 7.47
C ARG A 182 3.90 5.66 6.90
N PRO A 183 3.73 6.03 5.63
CA PRO A 183 4.46 7.15 5.05
C PRO A 183 4.13 8.46 5.75
N GLY A 184 5.16 9.29 5.94
CA GLY A 184 5.04 10.69 6.26
C GLY A 184 4.78 11.52 4.99
N ILE A 185 5.58 12.60 4.82
CA ILE A 185 5.49 13.46 3.65
C ILE A 185 6.43 12.95 2.56
N ILE A 186 5.86 12.29 1.55
CA ILE A 186 6.58 11.68 0.43
C ILE A 186 6.38 12.53 -0.83
N LYS A 187 7.45 12.78 -1.58
CA LYS A 187 7.41 13.50 -2.84
C LYS A 187 6.68 12.64 -3.89
N SER A 188 5.54 13.15 -4.37
CA SER A 188 4.69 12.45 -5.36
C SER A 188 3.74 13.45 -6.02
N ASP A 189 3.08 13.05 -7.10
CA ASP A 189 2.04 13.86 -7.76
C ASP A 189 0.94 14.33 -6.77
N MET A 190 0.64 13.52 -5.76
CA MET A 190 -0.37 13.85 -4.72
C MET A 190 0.06 15.02 -3.83
N THR A 191 1.36 15.28 -3.72
CA THR A 191 1.93 16.34 -2.87
C THR A 191 2.42 17.56 -3.67
N GLU A 192 2.36 17.50 -5.00
CA GLU A 192 2.88 18.54 -5.89
C GLU A 192 2.27 19.93 -5.62
N CYS A 193 0.94 19.97 -5.45
CA CYS A 193 0.21 21.23 -5.19
C CYS A 193 0.50 21.87 -3.82
N VAL A 194 1.17 21.18 -2.93
CA VAL A 194 1.49 21.64 -1.56
C VAL A 194 3.00 21.70 -1.30
N THR A 195 3.83 21.54 -2.33
CA THR A 195 5.30 21.46 -2.22
C THR A 195 5.88 22.64 -1.46
N ALA A 196 5.59 23.88 -1.88
CA ALA A 196 6.14 25.09 -1.26
C ALA A 196 5.79 25.22 0.24
N LYS A 197 4.58 24.77 0.63
CA LYS A 197 4.17 24.75 2.03
C LYS A 197 5.03 23.77 2.83
N TYR A 198 5.21 22.57 2.31
CA TYR A 198 5.96 21.52 3.03
C TYR A 198 7.47 21.73 2.99
N ASP A 199 8.02 22.38 1.94
CA ASP A 199 9.43 22.79 1.92
C ASP A 199 9.76 23.64 3.15
N LYS A 200 8.91 24.65 3.42
CA LYS A 200 9.07 25.51 4.59
C LYS A 200 8.92 24.72 5.90
N LEU A 201 7.87 23.91 6.03
CA LEU A 201 7.62 23.14 7.24
C LEU A 201 8.75 22.14 7.55
N ILE A 202 9.30 21.48 6.53
CA ILE A 202 10.44 20.57 6.66
C ILE A 202 11.70 21.32 7.10
N ALA A 203 11.97 22.49 6.51
CA ALA A 203 13.07 23.34 6.92
C ALA A 203 12.92 23.79 8.39
N ASP A 204 11.69 24.09 8.81
CA ASP A 204 11.32 24.49 10.17
C ASP A 204 11.29 23.31 11.18
N GLY A 205 11.57 22.07 10.75
CA GLY A 205 11.71 20.92 11.63
C GLY A 205 10.46 20.03 11.74
N LEU A 206 9.53 20.11 10.81
CA LEU A 206 8.36 19.19 10.77
C LEU A 206 8.78 17.72 10.75
N THR A 207 9.92 17.41 10.16
CA THR A 207 10.53 16.09 10.17
C THR A 207 11.92 16.19 10.80
N LEU A 208 12.27 15.23 11.67
CA LEU A 208 13.61 15.19 12.27
C LEU A 208 14.69 14.99 11.20
N GLN A 209 14.42 14.15 10.22
CA GLN A 209 15.21 14.08 8.99
C GLN A 209 14.72 15.18 8.06
N ARG A 210 15.40 16.32 8.02
CA ARG A 210 14.99 17.53 7.30
C ARG A 210 15.04 17.40 5.77
N ARG A 211 14.27 16.43 5.26
CA ARG A 211 14.10 16.17 3.83
C ARG A 211 12.72 15.61 3.53
N TRP A 212 12.30 15.74 2.31
CA TRP A 212 11.20 14.94 1.78
C TRP A 212 11.54 13.45 1.84
N GLY A 213 10.57 12.62 2.22
CA GLY A 213 10.62 11.21 1.91
C GLY A 213 10.51 11.01 0.39
N GLN A 214 11.17 9.98 -0.13
CA GLN A 214 11.10 9.60 -1.53
C GLN A 214 10.28 8.32 -1.69
N PRO A 215 9.65 8.06 -2.84
CA PRO A 215 8.96 6.80 -3.11
C PRO A 215 9.83 5.58 -2.83
N GLU A 216 11.14 5.68 -3.08
CA GLU A 216 12.13 4.63 -2.83
C GLU A 216 12.32 4.34 -1.34
N ASP A 217 12.11 5.32 -0.43
CA ASP A 217 12.18 5.08 1.02
C ASP A 217 11.10 4.05 1.43
N ILE A 218 9.90 4.16 0.86
CA ILE A 218 8.81 3.20 1.07
C ILE A 218 9.11 1.88 0.36
N GLY A 219 9.62 1.95 -0.88
CA GLY A 219 9.99 0.77 -1.66
C GLY A 219 11.01 -0.12 -0.94
N LYS A 220 12.06 0.47 -0.36
CA LYS A 220 13.07 -0.24 0.44
C LYS A 220 12.46 -0.91 1.67
N ALA A 221 11.53 -0.25 2.36
CA ALA A 221 10.84 -0.84 3.49
C ALA A 221 9.98 -2.05 3.07
N VAL A 222 9.27 -1.96 1.93
CA VAL A 222 8.54 -3.11 1.37
C VAL A 222 9.49 -4.25 0.99
N ALA A 223 10.63 -3.95 0.34
CA ALA A 223 11.61 -4.96 -0.04
C ALA A 223 12.22 -5.65 1.19
N MET A 224 12.47 -4.93 2.28
CA MET A 224 12.89 -5.51 3.57
C MET A 224 11.83 -6.48 4.10
N LEU A 225 10.55 -6.12 4.07
CA LEU A 225 9.48 -7.03 4.49
C LEU A 225 9.39 -8.26 3.58
N ALA A 226 9.58 -8.08 2.27
CA ALA A 226 9.57 -9.16 1.29
C ALA A 226 10.71 -10.18 1.50
N SER A 227 11.82 -9.78 2.11
CA SER A 227 12.91 -10.70 2.47
C SER A 227 12.56 -11.67 3.59
N GLY A 228 11.44 -11.48 4.30
CA GLY A 228 11.07 -12.27 5.49
C GLY A 228 11.85 -11.89 6.75
N ALA A 229 12.67 -10.84 6.73
CA ALA A 229 13.49 -10.43 7.88
C ALA A 229 12.67 -10.12 9.15
N LEU A 230 11.39 -9.77 8.99
CA LEU A 230 10.47 -9.49 10.09
C LEU A 230 9.32 -10.52 10.19
N ALA A 231 9.55 -11.78 9.83
CA ALA A 231 8.51 -12.82 9.80
C ALA A 231 7.76 -12.99 11.15
N TYR A 232 8.42 -12.73 12.28
CA TYR A 232 7.82 -12.84 13.62
C TYR A 232 7.18 -11.53 14.13
N SER A 233 6.90 -10.59 13.21
CA SER A 233 6.39 -9.25 13.55
C SER A 233 5.05 -8.96 12.88
N THR A 234 4.15 -9.96 12.76
CA THR A 234 2.82 -9.74 12.18
C THR A 234 2.01 -8.72 12.98
N GLY A 235 1.18 -7.93 12.30
CA GLY A 235 0.36 -6.88 12.92
C GLY A 235 1.11 -5.58 13.22
N GLN A 236 2.41 -5.51 12.94
CA GLN A 236 3.21 -4.31 13.23
C GLN A 236 2.93 -3.16 12.27
N ILE A 237 3.00 -1.96 12.83
CA ILE A 237 2.88 -0.68 12.14
C ILE A 237 4.25 -0.03 12.17
N ILE A 238 4.78 0.28 10.99
CA ILE A 238 6.13 0.83 10.84
C ILE A 238 6.04 2.22 10.21
N GLY A 239 6.46 3.26 10.95
CA GLY A 239 6.54 4.62 10.45
C GLY A 239 7.72 4.81 9.49
N ILE A 240 7.45 5.36 8.31
CA ILE A 240 8.47 5.79 7.34
C ILE A 240 8.22 7.29 7.08
N ASP A 241 8.45 8.09 8.10
CA ASP A 241 7.97 9.48 8.17
C ASP A 241 9.07 10.50 8.50
N GLY A 242 10.33 10.07 8.54
CA GLY A 242 11.46 10.93 8.89
C GLY A 242 11.41 11.47 10.31
N GLY A 243 10.68 10.79 11.21
CA GLY A 243 10.49 11.20 12.61
C GLY A 243 9.41 12.27 12.80
N MET A 244 8.54 12.48 11.82
CA MET A 244 7.47 13.48 11.86
C MET A 244 6.50 13.28 13.04
N THR A 245 6.25 12.05 13.43
CA THR A 245 5.28 11.71 14.48
C THR A 245 5.92 11.59 15.88
N ILE A 246 7.23 11.78 15.99
CA ILE A 246 7.92 11.76 17.29
C ILE A 246 7.73 13.11 17.97
N ALA A 247 7.06 13.10 19.12
CA ALA A 247 6.96 14.29 19.97
C ALA A 247 8.36 14.64 20.52
N HIS A 248 8.77 15.89 20.35
CA HIS A 248 10.07 16.39 20.84
C HIS A 248 9.93 17.84 21.29
N PHE A 249 10.84 18.29 22.15
CA PHE A 249 10.92 19.65 22.70
C PHE A 249 11.85 20.50 21.86
#